data_bfc6961f81748eef03dd5289851ac953
#
_entry.id   bfc6961f81748eef03dd5289851ac953
#
_cell.length_a   1.000
_cell.length_b   1.000
_cell.length_c   1.000
_cell.angle_alpha   90.00
_cell.angle_beta   90.00
_cell.angle_gamma   90.00
#
_symmetry.space_group_name_H-M   'P 1'
#
loop_
_entity.id
_entity.type
_entity.pdbx_description
1 polymer ?
#
loop_
_entity_poly.entity_id
_entity_poly.type
_entity_poly.pdbx_seq_one_letter_code
_entity_poly.pdbx_strand_id
1 'polypeptide(L)'
;ENHNNIEQMRKKQNIEFPKMKQNLILGIRKTHKFVENHKLSDFLVPYTSSGCTASCLYCYLVCNYNKCSYLRLFVNREQMLEKIIKTANKSEKELTFEIGSNSDLILENTITNNLVWTIKNFKGKCNGNLTFPTKFDMVDPLLPLEHNGKIIIRVSVNPEEIIKKVEFGTSRLNGRINAINKLAEAGYKVGILIAPVIFVENWESIYLELIQRLNLQLSNKTKKSIFFEIIFMTYSYVHTKINEEAFPHAINLYNKELMTGRGKGKYWYKKEFRESGEKFFRENLKKYFPNNNILYIV
;
A
#
# COMPACT_ATOMS: atom_id res chain seq x y z
N GLU A 1 25.13 -10.29 -10.92
CA GLU A 1 24.82 -11.61 -10.34
C GLU A 1 23.32 -11.75 -10.07
N ASN A 2 22.83 -12.96 -10.19
CA ASN A 2 21.45 -13.24 -9.85
C ASN A 2 21.34 -13.32 -8.32
N HIS A 3 20.72 -12.32 -7.69
CA HIS A 3 20.53 -12.27 -6.24
C HIS A 3 19.83 -13.52 -5.67
N ASN A 4 19.22 -14.32 -6.52
CA ASN A 4 18.67 -15.62 -6.15
C ASN A 4 19.72 -16.66 -5.78
N ASN A 5 20.98 -16.44 -6.06
CA ASN A 5 22.09 -17.35 -5.81
C ASN A 5 22.94 -16.97 -4.58
N ILE A 6 22.52 -16.02 -3.76
CA ILE A 6 23.21 -15.67 -2.50
C ILE A 6 22.93 -16.76 -1.47
N GLU A 7 23.67 -17.86 -1.56
CA GLU A 7 23.46 -19.07 -0.73
C GLU A 7 23.63 -18.84 0.75
N GLN A 8 24.53 -17.95 1.17
CA GLN A 8 24.82 -17.66 2.56
C GLN A 8 23.62 -17.12 3.34
N MET A 9 22.71 -16.43 2.66
CA MET A 9 21.49 -15.87 3.25
C MET A 9 20.27 -16.80 3.15
N ARG A 10 20.44 -18.02 2.62
CA ARG A 10 19.31 -18.92 2.30
C ARG A 10 19.16 -20.11 3.22
N LYS A 11 20.11 -20.40 4.11
CA LYS A 11 20.09 -21.63 4.93
C LYS A 11 18.86 -21.76 5.82
N LYS A 12 18.26 -20.62 6.25
CA LYS A 12 17.04 -20.58 7.07
C LYS A 12 16.14 -19.42 6.61
N GLN A 13 15.68 -19.47 5.39
CA GLN A 13 15.07 -18.35 4.66
C GLN A 13 13.92 -17.65 5.38
N ASN A 14 13.04 -18.40 6.04
CA ASN A 14 11.93 -17.78 6.75
C ASN A 14 12.41 -17.11 8.04
N ILE A 15 13.32 -17.71 8.79
CA ILE A 15 13.92 -17.13 10.00
C ILE A 15 14.71 -15.85 9.64
N GLU A 16 15.39 -15.86 8.51
CA GLU A 16 16.22 -14.74 8.03
C GLU A 16 15.41 -13.66 7.29
N PHE A 17 14.12 -13.89 7.06
CA PHE A 17 13.24 -12.98 6.35
C PHE A 17 13.32 -11.51 6.82
N PRO A 18 13.30 -11.19 8.12
CA PRO A 18 13.47 -9.82 8.60
C PRO A 18 14.86 -9.24 8.33
N LYS A 19 15.91 -10.06 8.42
CA LYS A 19 17.30 -9.64 8.16
C LYS A 19 17.51 -9.33 6.67
N MET A 20 16.94 -10.14 5.78
CA MET A 20 17.02 -9.89 4.34
C MET A 20 16.43 -8.53 3.95
N LYS A 21 15.41 -8.05 4.64
CA LYS A 21 14.80 -6.73 4.41
C LYS A 21 15.73 -5.55 4.69
N GLN A 22 16.80 -5.77 5.43
CA GLN A 22 17.83 -4.77 5.74
C GLN A 22 18.91 -4.68 4.65
N ASN A 23 18.85 -5.55 3.64
CA ASN A 23 19.79 -5.57 2.54
C ASN A 23 19.21 -4.91 1.30
N LEU A 24 20.02 -4.10 0.63
CA LEU A 24 19.69 -3.36 -0.58
C LEU A 24 20.36 -3.98 -1.79
N ILE A 25 19.58 -4.22 -2.84
CA ILE A 25 20.09 -4.64 -4.14
C ILE A 25 19.85 -3.52 -5.14
N LEU A 26 20.90 -3.06 -5.80
CA LEU A 26 20.82 -2.13 -6.90
C LEU A 26 20.81 -2.91 -8.23
N GLY A 27 19.96 -2.50 -9.15
CA GLY A 27 19.84 -3.19 -10.42
C GLY A 27 19.16 -2.35 -11.50
N ILE A 28 18.99 -2.96 -12.66
CA ILE A 28 18.26 -2.40 -13.79
C ILE A 28 16.97 -3.22 -13.96
N ARG A 29 15.83 -2.55 -14.06
CA ARG A 29 14.58 -3.20 -14.41
C ARG A 29 14.51 -3.43 -15.92
N LYS A 30 14.61 -4.68 -16.32
CA LYS A 30 14.56 -5.08 -17.73
C LYS A 30 13.14 -5.17 -18.29
N THR A 31 12.17 -5.51 -17.44
CA THR A 31 10.77 -5.71 -17.85
C THR A 31 9.89 -4.59 -17.33
N HIS A 32 9.27 -3.88 -18.25
CA HIS A 32 8.35 -2.75 -17.95
C HIS A 32 6.93 -3.09 -18.44
N LYS A 33 6.46 -4.32 -18.21
CA LYS A 33 5.10 -4.73 -18.60
C LYS A 33 4.09 -4.15 -17.62
N PHE A 34 3.15 -3.39 -18.14
CA PHE A 34 2.00 -2.91 -17.38
C PHE A 34 0.97 -4.03 -17.25
N VAL A 35 0.32 -4.10 -16.11
CA VAL A 35 -0.77 -5.05 -15.83
C VAL A 35 -2.04 -4.24 -15.70
N GLU A 36 -3.07 -4.60 -16.45
CA GLU A 36 -4.39 -3.95 -16.36
C GLU A 36 -4.95 -4.06 -14.95
N ASN A 37 -5.59 -2.99 -14.52
CA ASN A 37 -6.26 -2.88 -13.23
C ASN A 37 -7.61 -2.18 -13.44
N HIS A 38 -8.59 -2.53 -12.63
CA HIS A 38 -9.97 -2.04 -12.76
C HIS A 38 -10.49 -1.44 -11.44
N LYS A 39 -9.56 -0.98 -10.57
CA LYS A 39 -9.89 -0.27 -9.34
C LYS A 39 -9.71 1.23 -9.54
N LEU A 40 -8.84 1.85 -8.74
CA LEU A 40 -8.54 3.28 -8.89
C LEU A 40 -7.66 3.56 -10.12
N SER A 41 -6.77 2.64 -10.48
CA SER A 41 -5.85 2.81 -11.61
C SER A 41 -6.23 1.92 -12.79
N ASP A 42 -5.85 2.33 -14.00
CA ASP A 42 -5.98 1.53 -15.21
C ASP A 42 -4.86 0.48 -15.32
N PHE A 43 -3.69 0.82 -14.78
CA PHE A 43 -2.51 -0.05 -14.84
C PHE A 43 -1.75 -0.12 -13.52
N LEU A 44 -1.32 -1.33 -13.16
CA LEU A 44 -0.25 -1.56 -12.19
C LEU A 44 1.08 -1.52 -12.93
N VAL A 45 1.98 -0.66 -12.49
CA VAL A 45 3.24 -0.40 -13.18
C VAL A 45 4.41 -0.80 -12.28
N PRO A 46 5.27 -1.74 -12.72
CA PRO A 46 6.55 -1.96 -12.05
C PRO A 46 7.41 -0.70 -12.12
N TYR A 47 7.83 -0.18 -10.97
CA TYR A 47 8.52 1.10 -10.92
C TYR A 47 9.91 0.99 -10.24
N THR A 48 10.39 2.06 -9.66
CA THR A 48 11.77 2.24 -9.18
C THR A 48 12.20 1.30 -8.07
N SER A 49 11.26 0.65 -7.39
CA SER A 49 11.60 -0.31 -6.35
C SER A 49 10.71 -1.54 -6.33
N SER A 50 11.16 -2.53 -5.59
CA SER A 50 10.42 -3.74 -5.29
C SER A 50 10.90 -4.31 -3.95
N GLY A 51 9.96 -4.69 -3.10
CA GLY A 51 10.20 -5.01 -1.71
C GLY A 51 9.91 -3.81 -0.80
N CYS A 52 9.85 -4.08 0.49
CA CYS A 52 9.59 -3.08 1.51
C CYS A 52 10.27 -3.51 2.81
N THR A 53 10.88 -2.59 3.55
CA THR A 53 11.55 -2.90 4.81
C THR A 53 10.56 -3.16 5.96
N ALA A 54 9.31 -2.70 5.84
CA ALA A 54 8.26 -3.06 6.79
C ALA A 54 7.97 -4.57 6.77
N SER A 55 7.56 -5.08 7.91
CA SER A 55 7.31 -6.50 8.12
C SER A 55 5.85 -6.77 8.49
N CYS A 56 4.93 -6.27 7.67
CA CYS A 56 3.50 -6.54 7.87
C CYS A 56 3.20 -8.04 7.70
N LEU A 57 2.51 -8.63 8.67
CA LEU A 57 2.26 -10.08 8.70
C LEU A 57 1.37 -10.59 7.55
N TYR A 58 0.61 -9.72 6.91
CA TYR A 58 -0.27 -10.02 5.77
C TYR A 58 0.32 -9.62 4.41
N CYS A 59 1.59 -9.19 4.35
CA CYS A 59 2.17 -8.57 3.16
C CYS A 59 2.21 -9.53 1.97
N TYR A 60 1.40 -9.27 0.95
CA TYR A 60 1.33 -10.12 -0.26
C TYR A 60 2.65 -10.21 -1.03
N LEU A 61 3.57 -9.27 -0.81
CA LEU A 61 4.89 -9.28 -1.45
C LEU A 61 5.70 -10.53 -1.09
N VAL A 62 5.45 -11.14 0.08
CA VAL A 62 6.12 -12.39 0.47
C VAL A 62 5.82 -13.55 -0.49
N CYS A 63 4.66 -13.52 -1.15
CA CYS A 63 4.26 -14.54 -2.12
C CYS A 63 4.97 -14.39 -3.47
N ASN A 64 5.53 -13.22 -3.76
CA ASN A 64 6.02 -12.85 -5.09
C ASN A 64 7.56 -12.91 -5.21
N TYR A 65 8.30 -12.93 -4.10
CA TYR A 65 9.75 -12.75 -4.13
C TYR A 65 10.56 -14.04 -3.95
N ASN A 66 9.96 -15.18 -4.22
CA ASN A 66 10.66 -16.47 -4.21
C ASN A 66 11.60 -16.60 -2.99
N LYS A 67 11.08 -16.32 -1.79
CA LYS A 67 11.78 -16.36 -0.51
C LYS A 67 12.90 -15.33 -0.30
N CYS A 68 13.02 -14.33 -1.18
CA CYS A 68 14.01 -13.25 -1.06
C CYS A 68 13.33 -11.93 -0.75
N SER A 69 13.41 -11.45 0.48
CA SER A 69 12.73 -10.24 0.96
C SER A 69 13.55 -8.96 0.87
N TYR A 70 14.65 -8.97 0.10
CA TYR A 70 15.49 -7.80 -0.13
C TYR A 70 14.72 -6.60 -0.69
N LEU A 71 15.11 -5.41 -0.28
CA LEU A 71 14.72 -4.19 -0.98
C LEU A 71 15.54 -4.09 -2.29
N ARG A 72 14.86 -3.97 -3.42
CA ARG A 72 15.50 -3.80 -4.73
C ARG A 72 15.21 -2.41 -5.23
N LEU A 73 16.26 -1.69 -5.61
CA LEU A 73 16.18 -0.38 -6.25
C LEU A 73 16.64 -0.51 -7.70
N PHE A 74 15.91 0.12 -8.61
CA PHE A 74 16.19 0.09 -10.04
C PHE A 74 16.64 1.47 -10.50
N VAL A 75 17.85 1.55 -11.04
CA VAL A 75 18.51 2.83 -11.36
C VAL A 75 18.04 3.46 -12.68
N ASN A 76 17.31 2.73 -13.51
CA ASN A 76 16.84 3.20 -14.82
C ASN A 76 15.45 3.84 -14.76
N ARG A 77 15.24 4.74 -13.80
CA ARG A 77 13.96 5.42 -13.55
C ARG A 77 13.45 6.24 -14.73
N GLU A 78 14.36 6.83 -15.51
CA GLU A 78 14.05 7.63 -16.69
C GLU A 78 13.31 6.79 -17.74
N GLN A 79 13.79 5.58 -18.03
CA GLN A 79 13.15 4.66 -18.98
C GLN A 79 11.75 4.24 -18.52
N MET A 80 11.57 4.04 -17.21
CA MET A 80 10.27 3.66 -16.65
C MET A 80 9.27 4.80 -16.73
N LEU A 81 9.67 6.00 -16.38
CA LEU A 81 8.81 7.20 -16.45
C LEU A 81 8.46 7.54 -17.90
N GLU A 82 9.43 7.48 -18.81
CA GLU A 82 9.22 7.72 -20.24
C GLU A 82 8.19 6.76 -20.84
N LYS A 83 8.21 5.49 -20.45
CA LYS A 83 7.21 4.52 -20.89
C LYS A 83 5.80 4.88 -20.39
N ILE A 84 5.65 5.34 -19.14
CA ILE A 84 4.37 5.81 -18.61
C ILE A 84 3.86 6.99 -19.44
N ILE A 85 4.71 8.00 -19.64
CA ILE A 85 4.37 9.21 -20.41
C ILE A 85 3.96 8.86 -21.84
N LYS A 86 4.75 8.02 -22.52
CA LYS A 86 4.44 7.56 -23.89
C LYS A 86 3.11 6.81 -23.96
N THR A 87 2.81 5.99 -22.94
CA THR A 87 1.53 5.26 -22.90
C THR A 87 0.36 6.20 -22.65
N ALA A 88 0.48 7.15 -21.73
CA ALA A 88 -0.54 8.15 -21.48
C ALA A 88 -0.83 9.02 -22.72
N ASN A 89 0.22 9.47 -23.43
CA ASN A 89 0.10 10.31 -24.62
C ASN A 89 -0.48 9.59 -25.86
N LYS A 90 -0.49 8.25 -25.86
CA LYS A 90 -1.14 7.45 -26.92
C LYS A 90 -2.63 7.22 -26.66
N SER A 91 -3.10 7.48 -25.47
CA SER A 91 -4.49 7.27 -25.08
C SER A 91 -5.32 8.53 -25.22
N GLU A 92 -6.52 8.38 -25.78
CA GLU A 92 -7.52 9.46 -25.80
C GLU A 92 -8.14 9.69 -24.40
N LYS A 93 -8.06 8.67 -23.52
CA LYS A 93 -8.58 8.75 -22.15
C LYS A 93 -7.45 9.17 -21.19
N GLU A 94 -7.82 9.88 -20.15
CA GLU A 94 -6.94 10.14 -19.02
C GLU A 94 -6.67 8.84 -18.25
N LEU A 95 -5.44 8.33 -18.35
CA LEU A 95 -5.04 7.08 -17.71
C LEU A 95 -4.42 7.33 -16.34
N THR A 96 -4.70 6.44 -15.40
CA THR A 96 -4.10 6.43 -14.06
C THR A 96 -3.18 5.23 -13.90
N PHE A 97 -1.93 5.48 -13.51
CA PHE A 97 -0.89 4.46 -13.35
C PHE A 97 -0.54 4.29 -11.87
N GLU A 98 -0.69 3.07 -11.35
CA GLU A 98 -0.25 2.74 -9.99
C GLU A 98 1.22 2.31 -10.01
N ILE A 99 2.09 3.15 -9.46
CA ILE A 99 3.54 2.96 -9.44
C ILE A 99 4.08 2.36 -8.13
N GLY A 100 3.24 2.18 -7.12
CA GLY A 100 3.61 1.72 -5.78
C GLY A 100 3.18 0.30 -5.43
N SER A 101 2.70 -0.51 -6.38
CA SER A 101 2.15 -1.83 -6.08
C SER A 101 3.19 -2.86 -5.57
N ASN A 102 4.47 -2.66 -5.85
CA ASN A 102 5.53 -3.61 -5.49
C ASN A 102 6.44 -3.14 -4.33
N SER A 103 6.18 -1.97 -3.75
CA SER A 103 6.98 -1.39 -2.67
C SER A 103 6.18 -0.28 -1.98
N ASP A 104 6.79 0.39 -1.01
CA ASP A 104 6.30 1.68 -0.50
C ASP A 104 7.23 2.80 -0.99
N LEU A 105 6.71 3.67 -1.84
CA LEU A 105 7.51 4.72 -2.49
C LEU A 105 7.84 5.89 -1.57
N ILE A 106 7.07 6.14 -0.51
CA ILE A 106 7.42 7.13 0.52
C ILE A 106 8.64 6.66 1.28
N LEU A 107 8.67 5.37 1.67
CA LEU A 107 9.84 4.78 2.30
C LEU A 107 11.06 4.79 1.36
N GLU A 108 10.90 4.35 0.11
CA GLU A 108 11.97 4.37 -0.88
C GLU A 108 12.56 5.78 -1.07
N ASN A 109 11.70 6.79 -1.09
CA ASN A 109 12.11 8.19 -1.32
C ASN A 109 13.09 8.70 -0.26
N THR A 110 13.07 8.16 0.96
CA THR A 110 14.04 8.52 2.01
C THR A 110 15.48 8.11 1.67
N ILE A 111 15.66 7.16 0.76
CA ILE A 111 16.95 6.63 0.32
C ILE A 111 17.38 7.24 -1.02
N THR A 112 16.43 7.35 -1.96
CA THR A 112 16.73 7.60 -3.38
C THR A 112 16.32 8.97 -3.89
N ASN A 113 15.37 9.59 -3.22
CA ASN A 113 14.68 10.79 -3.71
C ASN A 113 13.97 10.60 -5.07
N ASN A 114 13.70 9.34 -5.45
CA ASN A 114 13.10 8.99 -6.75
C ASN A 114 11.68 9.50 -6.90
N LEU A 115 10.89 9.50 -5.83
CA LEU A 115 9.51 9.97 -5.89
C LEU A 115 9.43 11.49 -6.13
N VAL A 116 10.29 12.27 -5.47
CA VAL A 116 10.43 13.71 -5.73
C VAL A 116 10.84 13.95 -7.17
N TRP A 117 11.85 13.21 -7.66
CA TRP A 117 12.28 13.29 -9.06
C TRP A 117 11.14 12.93 -10.03
N THR A 118 10.38 11.88 -9.74
CA THR A 118 9.27 11.41 -10.57
C THR A 118 8.19 12.47 -10.71
N ILE A 119 7.74 13.06 -9.59
CA ILE A 119 6.70 14.10 -9.60
C ILE A 119 7.15 15.32 -10.43
N LYS A 120 8.40 15.78 -10.21
CA LYS A 120 8.96 16.90 -10.97
C LYS A 120 9.04 16.64 -12.48
N ASN A 121 9.38 15.40 -12.88
CA ASN A 121 9.56 15.05 -14.29
C ASN A 121 8.28 14.53 -14.96
N PHE A 122 7.24 14.20 -14.21
CA PHE A 122 5.91 13.84 -14.74
C PHE A 122 5.05 15.07 -15.04
N LYS A 123 5.22 16.14 -14.24
CA LYS A 123 4.46 17.38 -14.34
C LYS A 123 4.43 17.91 -15.77
N GLY A 124 3.24 18.10 -16.33
CA GLY A 124 3.02 18.70 -17.65
C GLY A 124 3.50 17.88 -18.85
N LYS A 125 3.92 16.62 -18.67
CA LYS A 125 4.43 15.79 -19.77
C LYS A 125 3.36 14.95 -20.46
N CYS A 126 2.24 14.70 -19.80
CA CYS A 126 1.12 13.95 -20.36
C CYS A 126 -0.20 14.25 -19.64
N ASN A 127 -1.31 13.79 -20.23
CA ASN A 127 -2.62 13.85 -19.61
C ASN A 127 -2.93 12.59 -18.79
N GLY A 128 -1.99 12.11 -18.01
CA GLY A 128 -2.18 10.96 -17.12
C GLY A 128 -2.11 11.34 -15.64
N ASN A 129 -2.42 10.36 -14.77
CA ASN A 129 -2.27 10.48 -13.33
C ASN A 129 -1.32 9.40 -12.82
N LEU A 130 -0.60 9.69 -11.75
CA LEU A 130 0.14 8.71 -10.98
C LEU A 130 -0.57 8.45 -9.65
N THR A 131 -0.59 7.20 -9.21
CA THR A 131 -1.09 6.85 -7.88
C THR A 131 -0.19 5.84 -7.20
N PHE A 132 -0.13 5.89 -5.87
CA PHE A 132 0.58 4.92 -5.05
C PHE A 132 0.01 4.89 -3.63
N PRO A 133 -0.03 3.69 -3.00
CA PRO A 133 -0.36 3.55 -1.59
C PRO A 133 0.88 3.74 -0.71
N THR A 134 0.66 4.15 0.54
CA THR A 134 1.72 4.20 1.56
C THR A 134 1.19 3.90 2.96
N LYS A 135 2.07 3.35 3.81
CA LYS A 135 1.89 3.19 5.27
C LYS A 135 2.86 4.07 6.07
N PHE A 136 3.49 5.03 5.40
CA PHE A 136 4.51 5.90 6.00
C PHE A 136 4.07 7.36 5.94
N ASP A 137 4.62 8.15 6.87
CA ASP A 137 4.28 9.55 7.10
C ASP A 137 5.38 10.55 6.70
N MET A 138 6.49 10.06 6.11
CA MET A 138 7.61 10.90 5.67
C MET A 138 7.29 11.62 4.35
N VAL A 139 6.21 12.40 4.33
CA VAL A 139 5.68 13.07 3.13
C VAL A 139 6.23 14.49 2.90
N ASP A 140 6.95 15.06 3.86
CA ASP A 140 7.39 16.46 3.84
C ASP A 140 8.17 16.84 2.56
N PRO A 141 9.04 15.98 1.98
CA PRO A 141 9.72 16.30 0.72
C PRO A 141 8.79 16.49 -0.48
N LEU A 142 7.54 16.03 -0.40
CA LEU A 142 6.56 16.16 -1.47
C LEU A 142 5.76 17.46 -1.41
N LEU A 143 5.63 18.05 -0.21
CA LEU A 143 4.72 19.18 0.02
C LEU A 143 5.02 20.42 -0.84
N PRO A 144 6.28 20.79 -1.12
CA PRO A 144 6.59 21.97 -1.95
C PRO A 144 6.53 21.69 -3.46
N LEU A 145 6.18 20.47 -3.89
CA LEU A 145 6.23 20.09 -5.30
C LEU A 145 4.98 20.55 -6.04
N GLU A 146 5.19 21.11 -7.21
CA GLU A 146 4.12 21.35 -8.17
C GLU A 146 3.77 20.05 -8.90
N HIS A 147 2.52 19.61 -8.80
CA HIS A 147 2.05 18.31 -9.32
C HIS A 147 0.80 18.43 -10.22
N ASN A 148 0.28 19.64 -10.42
CA ASN A 148 -0.88 19.97 -11.30
C ASN A 148 -2.12 19.09 -11.01
N GLY A 149 -2.31 18.61 -9.77
CA GLY A 149 -3.41 17.73 -9.40
C GLY A 149 -3.35 16.31 -10.02
N LYS A 150 -2.22 15.92 -10.63
CA LYS A 150 -2.04 14.65 -11.34
C LYS A 150 -1.49 13.51 -10.46
N ILE A 151 -1.29 13.76 -9.17
CA ILE A 151 -0.76 12.78 -8.23
C ILE A 151 -1.83 12.44 -7.19
N ILE A 152 -2.12 11.16 -7.06
CA ILE A 152 -3.10 10.61 -6.11
C ILE A 152 -2.34 9.77 -5.08
N ILE A 153 -2.34 10.20 -3.83
CA ILE A 153 -1.64 9.51 -2.75
C ILE A 153 -2.65 8.83 -1.84
N ARG A 154 -2.53 7.52 -1.67
CA ARG A 154 -3.44 6.72 -0.87
C ARG A 154 -2.77 6.32 0.43
N VAL A 155 -3.16 6.95 1.54
CA VAL A 155 -2.57 6.65 2.84
C VAL A 155 -3.36 5.53 3.50
N SER A 156 -2.68 4.41 3.73
CA SER A 156 -3.29 3.26 4.39
C SER A 156 -3.39 3.52 5.89
N VAL A 157 -4.57 3.28 6.46
CA VAL A 157 -4.85 3.41 7.89
C VAL A 157 -5.44 2.11 8.44
N ASN A 158 -5.17 1.85 9.70
CA ASN A 158 -5.74 0.76 10.48
C ASN A 158 -5.88 1.21 11.95
N PRO A 159 -6.73 0.54 12.76
CA PRO A 159 -6.74 0.76 14.20
C PRO A 159 -5.33 0.65 14.80
N GLU A 160 -5.02 1.50 15.78
CA GLU A 160 -3.68 1.55 16.39
C GLU A 160 -3.23 0.19 16.93
N GLU A 161 -4.16 -0.59 17.43
CA GLU A 161 -3.91 -1.95 17.92
C GLU A 161 -3.45 -2.88 16.78
N ILE A 162 -4.12 -2.82 15.63
CA ILE A 162 -3.73 -3.59 14.43
C ILE A 162 -2.36 -3.14 13.93
N ILE A 163 -2.10 -1.82 13.88
CA ILE A 163 -0.79 -1.32 13.46
C ILE A 163 0.32 -1.88 14.36
N LYS A 164 0.12 -1.86 15.68
CA LYS A 164 1.12 -2.36 16.65
C LYS A 164 1.38 -3.85 16.53
N LYS A 165 0.31 -4.65 16.35
CA LYS A 165 0.39 -6.12 16.40
C LYS A 165 0.70 -6.76 15.05
N VAL A 166 0.48 -6.06 13.93
CA VAL A 166 0.46 -6.66 12.59
C VAL A 166 1.32 -5.92 11.56
N GLU A 167 1.47 -4.59 11.69
CA GLU A 167 2.16 -3.76 10.71
C GLU A 167 3.54 -3.29 11.21
N PHE A 168 4.42 -4.25 11.47
CA PHE A 168 5.75 -3.95 12.02
C PHE A 168 6.58 -3.05 11.10
N GLY A 169 7.20 -2.02 11.70
CA GLY A 169 8.09 -1.09 10.99
C GLY A 169 7.39 -0.07 10.12
N THR A 170 6.08 0.12 10.27
CA THR A 170 5.32 1.19 9.58
C THR A 170 5.10 2.39 10.52
N SER A 171 4.67 3.53 9.96
CA SER A 171 4.30 4.70 10.77
C SER A 171 3.07 4.45 11.64
N ARG A 172 2.98 5.10 12.78
CA ARG A 172 1.83 5.05 13.69
C ARG A 172 0.63 5.79 13.10
N LEU A 173 -0.57 5.49 13.58
CA LEU A 173 -1.82 6.06 13.06
C LEU A 173 -1.80 7.60 13.08
N ASN A 174 -1.34 8.22 14.16
CA ASN A 174 -1.28 9.69 14.24
C ASN A 174 -0.38 10.30 13.15
N GLY A 175 0.78 9.72 12.89
CA GLY A 175 1.67 10.16 11.81
C GLY A 175 0.99 10.07 10.45
N ARG A 176 0.27 8.95 10.18
CA ARG A 176 -0.47 8.77 8.93
C ARG A 176 -1.61 9.79 8.78
N ILE A 177 -2.36 10.09 9.84
CA ILE A 177 -3.43 11.11 9.81
C ILE A 177 -2.83 12.51 9.57
N ASN A 178 -1.71 12.84 10.21
CA ASN A 178 -1.01 14.10 9.95
C ASN A 178 -0.51 14.19 8.51
N ALA A 179 0.03 13.10 7.95
CA ALA A 179 0.44 13.04 6.55
C ALA A 179 -0.75 13.26 5.59
N ILE A 180 -1.92 12.69 5.86
CA ILE A 180 -3.15 12.92 5.10
C ILE A 180 -3.49 14.42 5.08
N ASN A 181 -3.49 15.08 6.23
CA ASN A 181 -3.78 16.51 6.31
C ASN A 181 -2.74 17.35 5.52
N LYS A 182 -1.45 17.11 5.74
CA LYS A 182 -0.37 17.82 5.03
C LYS A 182 -0.50 17.68 3.50
N LEU A 183 -0.74 16.48 3.01
CA LEU A 183 -0.89 16.20 1.59
C LEU A 183 -2.12 16.90 0.99
N ALA A 184 -3.27 16.84 1.67
CA ALA A 184 -4.48 17.53 1.24
C ALA A 184 -4.32 19.06 1.25
N GLU A 185 -3.63 19.62 2.25
CA GLU A 185 -3.28 21.03 2.32
C GLU A 185 -2.36 21.48 1.19
N ALA A 186 -1.41 20.63 0.80
CA ALA A 186 -0.53 20.84 -0.34
C ALA A 186 -1.22 20.62 -1.70
N GLY A 187 -2.52 20.26 -1.74
CA GLY A 187 -3.33 20.17 -2.96
C GLY A 187 -3.27 18.81 -3.66
N TYR A 188 -2.66 17.79 -3.04
CA TYR A 188 -2.71 16.42 -3.57
C TYR A 188 -4.13 15.85 -3.50
N LYS A 189 -4.49 14.98 -4.46
CA LYS A 189 -5.66 14.11 -4.31
C LYS A 189 -5.31 13.01 -3.31
N VAL A 190 -6.08 12.90 -2.23
CA VAL A 190 -5.77 11.95 -1.15
C VAL A 190 -6.88 10.93 -0.99
N GLY A 191 -6.48 9.64 -1.03
CA GLY A 191 -7.35 8.52 -0.66
C GLY A 191 -7.01 8.01 0.74
N ILE A 192 -8.02 7.63 1.49
CA ILE A 192 -7.87 6.89 2.74
C ILE A 192 -8.14 5.42 2.44
N LEU A 193 -7.09 4.62 2.60
CA LEU A 193 -7.13 3.19 2.31
C LEU A 193 -7.23 2.42 3.65
N ILE A 194 -8.44 1.98 4.04
CA ILE A 194 -8.61 1.09 5.19
C ILE A 194 -8.26 -0.33 4.73
N ALA A 195 -6.99 -0.69 4.84
CA ALA A 195 -6.46 -1.92 4.23
C ALA A 195 -5.20 -2.47 4.91
N PRO A 196 -5.26 -3.79 5.17
CA PRO A 196 -6.45 -4.61 5.10
C PRO A 196 -7.31 -4.47 6.36
N VAL A 197 -8.61 -4.66 6.20
CA VAL A 197 -9.51 -4.89 7.34
C VAL A 197 -9.26 -6.28 7.89
N ILE A 198 -9.03 -6.37 9.19
CA ILE A 198 -8.75 -7.62 9.90
C ILE A 198 -9.83 -7.84 10.95
N PHE A 199 -10.59 -8.92 10.81
CA PHE A 199 -11.61 -9.28 11.80
C PHE A 199 -10.95 -9.96 12.99
N VAL A 200 -10.68 -9.17 14.01
CA VAL A 200 -10.28 -9.62 15.35
C VAL A 200 -11.51 -9.56 16.27
N GLU A 201 -11.36 -10.07 17.49
CA GLU A 201 -12.38 -9.87 18.52
C GLU A 201 -12.69 -8.37 18.66
N ASN A 202 -13.98 -8.01 18.77
CA ASN A 202 -14.46 -6.62 18.85
C ASN A 202 -14.07 -5.72 17.65
N TRP A 203 -13.88 -6.28 16.44
CA TRP A 203 -13.45 -5.54 15.26
C TRP A 203 -14.36 -4.33 14.96
N GLU A 204 -15.67 -4.42 15.16
CA GLU A 204 -16.59 -3.31 14.90
C GLU A 204 -16.25 -2.10 15.79
N SER A 205 -15.98 -2.35 17.07
CA SER A 205 -15.64 -1.29 18.03
C SER A 205 -14.34 -0.58 17.65
N ILE A 206 -13.30 -1.34 17.35
CA ILE A 206 -11.99 -0.73 17.03
C ILE A 206 -11.97 -0.01 15.67
N TYR A 207 -12.74 -0.48 14.68
CA TYR A 207 -12.86 0.23 13.41
C TYR A 207 -13.83 1.44 13.52
N LEU A 208 -14.84 1.39 14.39
CA LEU A 208 -15.64 2.56 14.70
C LEU A 208 -14.79 3.67 15.35
N GLU A 209 -13.96 3.31 16.32
CA GLU A 209 -12.99 4.24 16.93
C GLU A 209 -12.04 4.84 15.88
N LEU A 210 -11.53 4.03 14.93
CA LEU A 210 -10.72 4.53 13.83
C LEU A 210 -11.48 5.59 13.01
N ILE A 211 -12.73 5.32 12.62
CA ILE A 211 -13.54 6.23 11.81
C ILE A 211 -13.82 7.54 12.59
N GLN A 212 -14.16 7.43 13.87
CA GLN A 212 -14.36 8.59 14.75
C GLN A 212 -13.09 9.43 14.89
N ARG A 213 -11.94 8.78 15.08
CA ARG A 213 -10.64 9.44 15.20
C ARG A 213 -10.25 10.14 13.90
N LEU A 214 -10.48 9.52 12.73
CA LEU A 214 -10.31 10.17 11.44
C LEU A 214 -11.20 11.41 11.34
N ASN A 215 -12.49 11.30 11.72
CA ASN A 215 -13.39 12.45 11.67
C ASN A 215 -12.97 13.57 12.63
N LEU A 216 -12.41 13.26 13.78
CA LEU A 216 -11.95 14.26 14.75
C LEU A 216 -10.66 14.96 14.29
N GLN A 217 -9.68 14.21 13.77
CA GLN A 217 -8.33 14.69 13.53
C GLN A 217 -8.07 15.20 12.09
N LEU A 218 -8.93 14.84 11.13
CA LEU A 218 -8.85 15.39 9.79
C LEU A 218 -9.38 16.82 9.75
N SER A 219 -8.66 17.73 9.09
CA SER A 219 -9.09 19.11 8.90
C SER A 219 -10.37 19.18 8.05
N ASN A 220 -11.14 20.26 8.19
CA ASN A 220 -12.35 20.47 7.39
C ASN A 220 -12.04 20.53 5.88
N LYS A 221 -10.87 21.07 5.50
CA LYS A 221 -10.41 21.09 4.12
C LYS A 221 -10.15 19.68 3.62
N THR A 222 -9.42 18.88 4.40
CA THR A 222 -9.12 17.48 4.07
C THR A 222 -10.40 16.66 3.91
N LYS A 223 -11.34 16.75 4.85
CA LYS A 223 -12.63 16.02 4.79
C LYS A 223 -13.43 16.29 3.52
N LYS A 224 -13.30 17.46 2.90
CA LYS A 224 -14.03 17.80 1.66
C LYS A 224 -13.43 17.15 0.40
N SER A 225 -12.20 16.71 0.44
CA SER A 225 -11.44 16.29 -0.75
C SER A 225 -11.03 14.82 -0.77
N ILE A 226 -11.19 14.08 0.33
CA ILE A 226 -10.79 12.68 0.43
C ILE A 226 -11.85 11.72 -0.13
N PHE A 227 -11.39 10.54 -0.47
CA PHE A 227 -12.21 9.37 -0.78
C PHE A 227 -11.73 8.15 0.03
N PHE A 228 -12.55 7.10 0.09
CA PHE A 228 -12.25 5.89 0.83
C PHE A 228 -12.16 4.68 -0.08
N GLU A 229 -11.24 3.78 0.25
CA GLU A 229 -11.10 2.44 -0.30
C GLU A 229 -11.01 1.46 0.87
N ILE A 230 -11.79 0.38 0.84
CA ILE A 230 -11.79 -0.62 1.89
C ILE A 230 -11.42 -1.99 1.28
N ILE A 231 -10.43 -2.64 1.86
CA ILE A 231 -9.96 -3.94 1.40
C ILE A 231 -9.92 -4.91 2.57
N PHE A 232 -10.71 -5.98 2.50
CA PHE A 232 -10.64 -7.05 3.48
C PHE A 232 -9.38 -7.88 3.31
N MET A 233 -8.83 -8.37 4.41
CA MET A 233 -7.61 -9.15 4.39
C MET A 233 -7.81 -10.44 3.57
N THR A 234 -6.84 -10.69 2.69
CA THR A 234 -6.58 -12.00 2.12
C THR A 234 -5.30 -12.56 2.71
N TYR A 235 -5.25 -13.86 2.96
CA TYR A 235 -4.14 -14.51 3.60
C TYR A 235 -3.70 -15.74 2.80
N SER A 236 -2.57 -16.34 3.12
CA SER A 236 -2.15 -17.56 2.44
C SER A 236 -1.30 -18.44 3.34
N TYR A 237 -1.20 -19.71 2.99
CA TYR A 237 -0.29 -20.65 3.64
C TYR A 237 1.17 -20.12 3.69
N VAL A 238 1.61 -19.40 2.67
CA VAL A 238 2.96 -18.81 2.64
C VAL A 238 3.16 -17.80 3.77
N HIS A 239 2.15 -16.96 4.05
CA HIS A 239 2.20 -16.03 5.18
C HIS A 239 2.31 -16.78 6.52
N THR A 240 1.46 -17.80 6.73
CA THR A 240 1.50 -18.62 7.94
C THR A 240 2.91 -19.16 8.16
N LYS A 241 3.48 -19.81 7.14
CA LYS A 241 4.79 -20.45 7.26
C LYS A 241 5.93 -19.47 7.54
N ILE A 242 5.93 -18.30 6.88
CA ILE A 242 6.93 -17.27 7.13
C ILE A 242 6.74 -16.65 8.52
N ASN A 243 5.51 -16.33 8.91
CA ASN A 243 5.24 -15.64 10.17
C ASN A 243 5.56 -16.53 11.37
N GLU A 244 5.23 -17.82 11.32
CA GLU A 244 5.56 -18.77 12.39
C GLU A 244 7.08 -18.87 12.65
N GLU A 245 7.88 -18.83 11.59
CA GLU A 245 9.34 -18.96 11.70
C GLU A 245 10.05 -17.60 11.94
N ALA A 246 9.60 -16.53 11.29
CA ALA A 246 10.22 -15.21 11.37
C ALA A 246 9.77 -14.39 12.59
N PHE A 247 8.53 -14.61 13.04
CA PHE A 247 7.88 -13.84 14.12
C PHE A 247 7.11 -14.77 15.07
N PRO A 248 7.79 -15.67 15.80
CA PRO A 248 7.13 -16.74 16.58
C PRO A 248 6.19 -16.24 17.69
N HIS A 249 6.31 -14.98 18.09
CA HIS A 249 5.45 -14.35 19.11
C HIS A 249 4.35 -13.46 18.50
N ALA A 250 4.25 -13.40 17.16
CA ALA A 250 3.21 -12.63 16.50
C ALA A 250 1.85 -13.34 16.54
N ILE A 251 0.78 -12.56 16.43
CA ILE A 251 -0.56 -13.12 16.34
C ILE A 251 -0.74 -13.92 15.05
N ASN A 252 -1.50 -15.00 15.12
CA ASN A 252 -1.91 -15.74 13.92
C ASN A 252 -3.09 -15.02 13.27
N LEU A 253 -2.93 -14.66 11.99
CA LEU A 253 -3.98 -13.98 11.22
C LEU A 253 -4.93 -14.96 10.50
N TYR A 254 -4.59 -16.23 10.42
CA TYR A 254 -5.48 -17.23 9.86
C TYR A 254 -6.51 -17.66 10.90
N ASN A 255 -7.78 -17.55 10.55
CA ASN A 255 -8.89 -18.05 11.38
C ASN A 255 -9.84 -18.87 10.50
N LYS A 256 -9.91 -20.19 10.74
CA LYS A 256 -10.74 -21.15 10.00
C LYS A 256 -12.25 -20.88 10.14
N GLU A 257 -12.66 -20.25 11.25
CA GLU A 257 -14.06 -19.93 11.50
C GLU A 257 -14.54 -18.74 10.64
N LEU A 258 -13.64 -17.78 10.42
CA LEU A 258 -13.92 -16.57 9.65
C LEU A 258 -13.54 -16.71 8.16
N MET A 259 -12.59 -17.60 7.84
CA MET A 259 -11.99 -17.69 6.51
C MET A 259 -12.35 -18.98 5.77
N THR A 260 -12.33 -18.92 4.45
CA THR A 260 -12.51 -20.04 3.55
C THR A 260 -11.45 -20.04 2.46
N GLY A 261 -11.21 -21.20 1.85
CA GLY A 261 -10.23 -21.36 0.77
C GLY A 261 -10.67 -20.65 -0.53
N ARG A 262 -9.70 -20.02 -1.18
CA ARG A 262 -9.85 -19.39 -2.51
C ARG A 262 -9.07 -20.12 -3.61
N GLY A 263 -8.54 -21.30 -3.30
CA GLY A 263 -7.62 -22.03 -4.16
C GLY A 263 -6.16 -21.63 -4.01
N LYS A 264 -5.24 -22.49 -4.45
CA LYS A 264 -3.78 -22.28 -4.42
C LYS A 264 -3.21 -21.86 -3.06
N GLY A 265 -3.77 -22.41 -1.97
CA GLY A 265 -3.33 -22.08 -0.60
C GLY A 265 -3.63 -20.66 -0.15
N LYS A 266 -4.58 -19.99 -0.80
CA LYS A 266 -5.06 -18.65 -0.44
C LYS A 266 -6.39 -18.74 0.29
N TYR A 267 -6.61 -17.79 1.21
CA TYR A 267 -7.80 -17.68 2.05
C TYR A 267 -8.32 -16.25 2.00
N TRP A 268 -9.63 -16.12 2.14
CA TRP A 268 -10.33 -14.86 2.32
C TRP A 268 -11.45 -15.03 3.34
N TYR A 269 -12.01 -13.95 3.85
CA TYR A 269 -13.15 -14.05 4.74
C TYR A 269 -14.36 -14.67 4.04
N LYS A 270 -15.12 -15.48 4.76
CA LYS A 270 -16.39 -16.03 4.28
C LYS A 270 -17.34 -14.90 3.91
N LYS A 271 -18.33 -15.20 3.06
CA LYS A 271 -19.24 -14.23 2.48
C LYS A 271 -19.98 -13.41 3.55
N GLU A 272 -20.53 -14.09 4.55
CA GLU A 272 -21.28 -13.47 5.65
C GLU A 272 -20.48 -12.39 6.40
N PHE A 273 -19.18 -12.63 6.66
CA PHE A 273 -18.31 -11.64 7.32
C PHE A 273 -17.97 -10.47 6.41
N ARG A 274 -17.75 -10.71 5.13
CA ARG A 274 -17.50 -9.64 4.16
C ARG A 274 -18.73 -8.74 3.99
N GLU A 275 -19.92 -9.32 3.91
CA GLU A 275 -21.18 -8.58 3.81
C GLU A 275 -21.46 -7.77 5.08
N SER A 276 -21.23 -8.34 6.27
CA SER A 276 -21.35 -7.63 7.54
C SER A 276 -20.35 -6.46 7.60
N GLY A 277 -19.09 -6.71 7.24
CA GLY A 277 -18.07 -5.65 7.20
C GLY A 277 -18.39 -4.55 6.18
N GLU A 278 -18.86 -4.90 4.98
CA GLU A 278 -19.28 -3.92 3.98
C GLU A 278 -20.42 -3.04 4.50
N LYS A 279 -21.47 -3.64 5.09
CA LYS A 279 -22.57 -2.92 5.71
C LYS A 279 -22.07 -1.96 6.79
N PHE A 280 -21.24 -2.46 7.71
CA PHE A 280 -20.65 -1.67 8.78
C PHE A 280 -19.89 -0.43 8.25
N PHE A 281 -19.01 -0.60 7.28
CA PHE A 281 -18.24 0.53 6.73
C PHE A 281 -19.12 1.51 5.98
N ARG A 282 -20.08 1.04 5.18
CA ARG A 282 -21.00 1.93 4.46
C ARG A 282 -21.84 2.79 5.41
N GLU A 283 -22.41 2.21 6.46
CA GLU A 283 -23.24 2.91 7.44
C GLU A 283 -22.41 3.93 8.23
N ASN A 284 -21.25 3.52 8.76
CA ASN A 284 -20.45 4.39 9.59
C ASN A 284 -19.74 5.48 8.78
N LEU A 285 -19.21 5.18 7.61
CA LEU A 285 -18.62 6.22 6.76
C LEU A 285 -19.68 7.21 6.27
N LYS A 286 -20.90 6.77 5.94
CA LYS A 286 -22.00 7.69 5.60
C LYS A 286 -22.35 8.59 6.79
N LYS A 287 -22.30 8.10 8.01
CA LYS A 287 -22.59 8.87 9.23
C LYS A 287 -21.53 9.94 9.51
N TYR A 288 -20.24 9.60 9.43
CA TYR A 288 -19.13 10.47 9.81
C TYR A 288 -18.53 11.27 8.65
N PHE A 289 -18.71 10.79 7.43
CA PHE A 289 -18.19 11.38 6.19
C PHE A 289 -19.25 11.39 5.08
N PRO A 290 -20.40 12.08 5.28
CA PRO A 290 -21.58 11.97 4.41
C PRO A 290 -21.35 12.44 2.98
N ASN A 291 -20.34 13.28 2.75
CA ASN A 291 -20.02 13.89 1.45
C ASN A 291 -18.85 13.18 0.72
N ASN A 292 -18.32 12.10 1.29
CA ASN A 292 -17.15 11.43 0.73
C ASN A 292 -17.51 10.14 0.02
N ASN A 293 -16.89 9.90 -1.11
CA ASN A 293 -17.12 8.70 -1.89
C ASN A 293 -16.34 7.50 -1.32
N ILE A 294 -17.00 6.35 -1.27
CA ILE A 294 -16.36 5.05 -1.12
C ILE A 294 -16.20 4.50 -2.54
N LEU A 295 -14.97 4.42 -3.04
CA LEU A 295 -14.70 3.97 -4.40
C LEU A 295 -15.03 2.48 -4.56
N TYR A 296 -14.59 1.66 -3.59
CA TYR A 296 -14.91 0.23 -3.54
C TYR A 296 -14.72 -0.34 -2.14
N ILE A 297 -15.38 -1.48 -1.90
CA ILE A 297 -15.17 -2.38 -0.76
C ILE A 297 -14.97 -3.78 -1.33
N VAL A 298 -13.83 -4.44 -1.06
CA VAL A 298 -13.48 -5.75 -1.63
C VAL A 298 -12.80 -6.66 -0.62
#